data_792045b79ab273ec7c9f3eccbd44aaf3
#
_entry.id   792045b79ab273ec7c9f3eccbd44aaf3
#
_cell.length_a   1.000
_cell.length_b   1.000
_cell.length_c   1.000
_cell.angle_alpha   90.00
_cell.angle_beta   90.00
_cell.angle_gamma   90.00
#
_symmetry.space_group_name_H-M   'P 1'
#
loop_
_entity.id
_entity.type
_entity.pdbx_description
1 polymer ?
#
loop_
_entity_poly.entity_id
_entity_poly.type
_entity_poly.pdbx_seq_one_letter_code
_entity_poly.pdbx_strand_id
1 'polypeptide(L)'
;PEHLQVFQGLEVLRNNNFIRPVPQQPEVIYEIVQQKLKEYIHQQISLEKQKILHSYIAGLWEKRLTHSPQDIRLYHHLEYHYQEAGELVNMGRYKLKILMYYLNFSNELFPVLSSADIMPDDDKSRYIESNLGKFLAEVDEMMHTIKRTCGETPEVRDLEMNYLHLMGRHYIRVGEYEKGVRNILSLIEQAAEVHNRDYMLMGYKQMIYYDIQIGNTEEMKNYLEVALNLADECNYHKEMGILLRLKGLNMIM
;
A
#
# COMPACT_ATOMS: atom_id res chain seq x y z
N PRO A 1 14.08 32.16 14.93
CA PRO A 1 13.07 33.02 15.54
C PRO A 1 11.72 32.30 15.68
N GLU A 2 11.24 31.60 14.64
CA GLU A 2 9.92 30.93 14.62
C GLU A 2 9.78 29.82 15.67
N HIS A 3 10.79 28.98 15.86
CA HIS A 3 10.76 27.92 16.88
C HIS A 3 10.58 28.48 18.30
N LEU A 4 11.18 29.64 18.61
CA LEU A 4 11.06 30.26 19.93
C LEU A 4 9.63 30.73 20.20
N GLN A 5 8.95 31.27 19.18
CA GLN A 5 7.55 31.70 19.28
C GLN A 5 6.61 30.52 19.50
N VAL A 6 6.86 29.39 18.83
CA VAL A 6 6.09 28.15 19.03
C VAL A 6 6.26 27.63 20.46
N PHE A 7 7.47 27.59 20.99
CA PHE A 7 7.72 27.18 22.39
C PHE A 7 7.03 28.09 23.37
N GLN A 8 7.11 29.41 23.22
CA GLN A 8 6.41 30.36 24.08
C GLN A 8 4.89 30.17 24.02
N GLY A 9 4.34 29.95 22.84
CA GLY A 9 2.92 29.64 22.65
C GLY A 9 2.50 28.36 23.37
N LEU A 10 3.27 27.29 23.27
CA LEU A 10 3.02 26.01 23.94
C LEU A 10 3.09 26.18 25.49
N GLU A 11 4.03 26.95 25.99
CA GLU A 11 4.11 27.24 27.43
C GLU A 11 2.88 28.01 27.96
N VAL A 12 2.41 28.99 27.22
CA VAL A 12 1.19 29.75 27.58
C VAL A 12 -0.02 28.79 27.58
N LEU A 13 -0.18 27.96 26.58
CA LEU A 13 -1.28 26.99 26.50
C LEU A 13 -1.22 25.96 27.63
N ARG A 14 -0.03 25.46 27.96
CA ARG A 14 0.18 24.55 29.09
C ARG A 14 -0.13 25.20 30.44
N ASN A 15 0.37 26.41 30.69
CA ASN A 15 0.17 27.10 31.93
C ASN A 15 -1.31 27.48 32.19
N ASN A 16 -2.08 27.62 31.11
CA ASN A 16 -3.53 27.83 31.16
C ASN A 16 -4.35 26.52 31.10
N ASN A 17 -3.72 25.36 31.22
CA ASN A 17 -4.35 24.02 31.17
C ASN A 17 -5.17 23.73 29.90
N PHE A 18 -4.83 24.34 28.78
CA PHE A 18 -5.44 23.99 27.48
C PHE A 18 -4.83 22.74 26.86
N ILE A 19 -3.52 22.55 27.11
CA ILE A 19 -2.79 21.37 26.63
C ILE A 19 -2.03 20.73 27.79
N ARG A 20 -1.82 19.42 27.70
CA ARG A 20 -0.95 18.67 28.61
C ARG A 20 0.07 17.84 27.83
N PRO A 21 1.30 17.68 28.34
CA PRO A 21 2.26 16.77 27.74
C PRO A 21 1.80 15.32 27.97
N VAL A 22 1.90 14.51 26.92
CA VAL A 22 1.71 13.06 26.98
C VAL A 22 3.11 12.44 26.93
N PRO A 23 3.51 11.64 27.93
CA PRO A 23 4.83 11.01 27.95
C PRO A 23 4.91 9.95 26.86
N GLN A 24 5.55 10.28 25.77
CA GLN A 24 5.85 9.35 24.68
C GLN A 24 7.30 9.55 24.25
N GLN A 25 8.16 8.60 24.54
CA GLN A 25 9.57 8.67 24.14
C GLN A 25 9.71 8.36 22.64
N PRO A 26 10.59 9.05 21.88
CA PRO A 26 11.54 10.08 22.31
C PRO A 26 11.00 11.53 22.23
N GLU A 27 9.76 11.74 21.83
CA GLU A 27 9.17 13.05 21.55
C GLU A 27 8.16 13.46 22.63
N VAL A 28 8.07 14.76 22.89
CA VAL A 28 7.02 15.31 23.74
C VAL A 28 5.81 15.61 22.86
N ILE A 29 4.73 14.87 23.08
CA ILE A 29 3.45 15.10 22.43
C ILE A 29 2.55 15.90 23.36
N TYR A 30 1.79 16.85 22.84
CA TYR A 30 0.79 17.60 23.59
C TYR A 30 -0.60 17.20 23.12
N GLU A 31 -1.50 17.01 24.07
CA GLU A 31 -2.92 16.83 23.76
C GLU A 31 -3.75 17.98 24.34
N ILE A 32 -4.85 18.32 23.66
CA ILE A 32 -5.82 19.30 24.14
C ILE A 32 -6.65 18.65 25.27
N VAL A 33 -6.65 19.27 26.46
CA VAL A 33 -7.28 18.69 27.66
C VAL A 33 -8.79 18.61 27.55
N GLN A 34 -9.43 19.59 26.91
CA GLN A 34 -10.88 19.68 26.83
C GLN A 34 -11.38 19.31 25.43
N GLN A 35 -12.18 18.27 25.33
CA GLN A 35 -12.75 17.79 24.07
C GLN A 35 -13.57 18.88 23.34
N LYS A 36 -14.41 19.62 24.08
CA LYS A 36 -15.20 20.72 23.49
C LYS A 36 -14.33 21.83 22.90
N LEU A 37 -13.19 22.13 23.53
CA LEU A 37 -12.23 23.11 23.01
C LEU A 37 -11.61 22.60 21.70
N LYS A 38 -11.24 21.31 21.64
CA LYS A 38 -10.73 20.67 20.43
C LYS A 38 -11.72 20.78 19.27
N GLU A 39 -12.98 20.46 19.53
CA GLU A 39 -14.07 20.56 18.53
C GLU A 39 -14.29 22.01 18.08
N TYR A 40 -14.30 22.94 19.02
CA TYR A 40 -14.44 24.37 18.71
C TYR A 40 -13.28 24.89 17.84
N ILE A 41 -12.04 24.59 18.21
CA ILE A 41 -10.85 24.99 17.42
C ILE A 41 -10.94 24.41 16.02
N HIS A 42 -11.30 23.12 15.90
CA HIS A 42 -11.42 22.46 14.62
C HIS A 42 -12.47 23.14 13.72
N GLN A 43 -13.61 23.55 14.28
CA GLN A 43 -14.66 24.26 13.56
C GLN A 43 -14.25 25.68 13.12
N GLN A 44 -13.28 26.32 13.80
CA GLN A 44 -12.79 27.65 13.43
C GLN A 44 -11.73 27.63 12.33
N ILE A 45 -11.21 26.45 11.99
CA ILE A 45 -10.22 26.31 10.91
C ILE A 45 -10.98 26.15 9.58
N SER A 46 -10.70 27.00 8.59
CA SER A 46 -11.31 26.87 7.26
C SER A 46 -10.96 25.52 6.63
N LEU A 47 -11.83 25.00 5.75
CA LEU A 47 -11.63 23.72 5.08
C LEU A 47 -10.31 23.69 4.30
N GLU A 48 -9.95 24.79 3.65
CA GLU A 48 -8.68 24.89 2.92
C GLU A 48 -7.48 24.77 3.85
N LYS A 49 -7.54 25.43 5.01
CA LYS A 49 -6.48 25.34 6.01
C LYS A 49 -6.41 23.94 6.63
N GLN A 50 -7.55 23.27 6.87
CA GLN A 50 -7.59 21.89 7.33
C GLN A 50 -6.87 20.97 6.32
N LYS A 51 -7.18 21.07 5.03
CA LYS A 51 -6.53 20.30 3.97
C LYS A 51 -5.01 20.49 3.96
N ILE A 52 -4.55 21.74 4.04
CA ILE A 52 -3.11 22.06 4.09
C ILE A 52 -2.45 21.44 5.32
N LEU A 53 -3.10 21.52 6.48
CA LEU A 53 -2.57 20.94 7.71
C LEU A 53 -2.51 19.41 7.63
N HIS A 54 -3.54 18.75 7.09
CA HIS A 54 -3.54 17.31 6.90
C HIS A 54 -2.46 16.85 5.93
N SER A 55 -2.28 17.55 4.79
CA SER A 55 -1.20 17.29 3.85
C SER A 55 0.19 17.43 4.51
N TYR A 56 0.38 18.49 5.29
CA TYR A 56 1.63 18.72 6.02
C TYR A 56 1.91 17.61 7.05
N ILE A 57 0.90 17.21 7.83
CA ILE A 57 1.02 16.13 8.81
C ILE A 57 1.35 14.80 8.10
N ALA A 58 0.69 14.50 6.99
CA ALA A 58 1.01 13.32 6.19
C ALA A 58 2.49 13.30 5.77
N GLY A 59 3.00 14.41 5.25
CA GLY A 59 4.42 14.53 4.89
C GLY A 59 5.39 14.36 6.07
N LEU A 60 4.99 14.68 7.29
CA LEU A 60 5.78 14.41 8.50
C LEU A 60 5.76 12.91 8.85
N TRP A 61 4.61 12.24 8.72
CA TRP A 61 4.50 10.79 8.95
C TRP A 61 5.26 9.98 7.90
N GLU A 62 5.28 10.41 6.63
CA GLU A 62 6.07 9.76 5.57
C GLU A 62 7.56 9.69 5.91
N LYS A 63 8.12 10.75 6.48
CA LYS A 63 9.53 10.79 6.89
C LYS A 63 9.89 9.81 8.00
N ARG A 64 8.88 9.24 8.68
CA ARG A 64 9.05 8.26 9.76
C ARG A 64 8.95 6.81 9.26
N LEU A 65 8.62 6.60 7.99
CA LEU A 65 8.52 5.27 7.43
C LEU A 65 9.89 4.58 7.44
N THR A 66 9.90 3.36 7.94
CA THR A 66 11.09 2.49 8.00
C THR A 66 11.12 1.47 6.87
N HIS A 67 10.07 1.45 6.04
CA HIS A 67 9.83 0.46 4.99
C HIS A 67 9.82 -0.99 5.53
N SER A 68 9.32 -1.15 6.74
CA SER A 68 9.16 -2.44 7.42
C SER A 68 7.67 -2.78 7.62
N PRO A 69 7.34 -4.04 7.89
CA PRO A 69 5.96 -4.44 8.23
C PRO A 69 5.36 -3.68 9.42
N GLN A 70 6.19 -3.12 10.30
CA GLN A 70 5.75 -2.35 11.46
C GLN A 70 5.11 -1.01 11.08
N ASP A 71 5.34 -0.54 9.85
CA ASP A 71 4.77 0.71 9.34
C ASP A 71 3.25 0.67 9.11
N ILE A 72 2.60 -0.48 9.30
CA ILE A 72 1.14 -0.62 9.07
C ILE A 72 0.32 0.43 9.84
N ARG A 73 0.72 0.76 11.07
CA ARG A 73 0.05 1.81 11.85
C ARG A 73 0.21 3.19 11.20
N LEU A 74 1.42 3.45 10.67
CA LEU A 74 1.69 4.69 9.96
C LEU A 74 0.90 4.78 8.65
N TYR A 75 0.72 3.66 7.93
CA TYR A 75 -0.09 3.65 6.71
C TYR A 75 -1.54 4.04 6.97
N HIS A 76 -2.15 3.61 8.09
CA HIS A 76 -3.49 4.06 8.47
C HIS A 76 -3.57 5.56 8.79
N HIS A 77 -2.53 6.12 9.44
CA HIS A 77 -2.47 7.56 9.66
C HIS A 77 -2.30 8.32 8.35
N LEU A 78 -1.46 7.83 7.45
CA LEU A 78 -1.21 8.44 6.14
C LEU A 78 -2.45 8.38 5.26
N GLU A 79 -3.14 7.23 5.18
CA GLU A 79 -4.42 7.08 4.48
C GLU A 79 -5.41 8.15 4.97
N TYR A 80 -5.62 8.24 6.29
CA TYR A 80 -6.54 9.21 6.89
C TYR A 80 -6.17 10.66 6.56
N HIS A 81 -4.92 11.04 6.78
CA HIS A 81 -4.51 12.43 6.56
C HIS A 81 -4.55 12.83 5.07
N TYR A 82 -4.18 11.95 4.15
CA TYR A 82 -4.31 12.22 2.71
C TYR A 82 -5.77 12.26 2.26
N GLN A 83 -6.65 11.45 2.86
CA GLN A 83 -8.09 11.53 2.62
C GLN A 83 -8.64 12.91 3.03
N GLU A 84 -8.34 13.37 4.24
CA GLU A 84 -8.77 14.68 4.75
C GLU A 84 -8.14 15.84 3.98
N ALA A 85 -6.94 15.68 3.44
CA ALA A 85 -6.30 16.64 2.56
C ALA A 85 -6.95 16.70 1.17
N GLY A 86 -7.71 15.67 0.77
CA GLY A 86 -8.27 15.53 -0.58
C GLY A 86 -7.23 15.03 -1.60
N GLU A 87 -6.11 14.49 -1.15
CA GLU A 87 -5.03 13.93 -1.98
C GLU A 87 -5.32 12.46 -2.31
N LEU A 88 -6.30 12.24 -3.19
CA LEU A 88 -6.87 10.92 -3.45
C LEU A 88 -5.84 9.88 -3.92
N VAL A 89 -4.86 10.26 -4.74
CA VAL A 89 -3.82 9.32 -5.24
C VAL A 89 -2.92 8.87 -4.10
N ASN A 90 -2.48 9.79 -3.24
CA ASN A 90 -1.65 9.46 -2.08
C ASN A 90 -2.43 8.61 -1.07
N MET A 91 -3.69 8.95 -0.80
CA MET A 91 -4.60 8.14 0.02
C MET A 91 -4.71 6.71 -0.55
N GLY A 92 -4.96 6.56 -1.85
CA GLY A 92 -5.04 5.27 -2.52
C GLY A 92 -3.75 4.46 -2.42
N ARG A 93 -2.59 5.10 -2.55
CA ARG A 93 -1.28 4.45 -2.39
C ARG A 93 -1.13 3.80 -1.02
N TYR A 94 -1.52 4.49 0.05
CA TYR A 94 -1.43 3.92 1.40
C TYR A 94 -2.52 2.89 1.67
N LYS A 95 -3.72 3.05 1.14
CA LYS A 95 -4.78 2.04 1.21
C LYS A 95 -4.37 0.73 0.52
N LEU A 96 -3.67 0.77 -0.62
CA LEU A 96 -3.10 -0.42 -1.26
C LEU A 96 -1.95 -1.04 -0.46
N LYS A 97 -1.12 -0.25 0.23
CA LYS A 97 -0.11 -0.80 1.16
C LYS A 97 -0.75 -1.52 2.34
N ILE A 98 -1.85 -0.99 2.88
CA ILE A 98 -2.64 -1.64 3.91
C ILE A 98 -3.23 -2.94 3.37
N LEU A 99 -3.82 -2.93 2.18
CA LEU A 99 -4.33 -4.14 1.53
C LEU A 99 -3.24 -5.20 1.36
N MET A 100 -2.08 -4.82 0.85
CA MET A 100 -0.93 -5.72 0.68
C MET A 100 -0.52 -6.38 2.00
N TYR A 101 -0.52 -5.62 3.10
CA TYR A 101 -0.21 -6.14 4.43
C TYR A 101 -1.22 -7.21 4.87
N TYR A 102 -2.53 -6.96 4.74
CA TYR A 102 -3.57 -7.92 5.16
C TYR A 102 -3.72 -9.11 4.21
N LEU A 103 -3.45 -8.95 2.94
CA LEU A 103 -3.42 -10.08 2.01
C LEU A 103 -2.26 -11.02 2.31
N ASN A 104 -1.22 -10.55 3.00
CA ASN A 104 -0.06 -11.32 3.46
C ASN A 104 0.42 -12.34 2.41
N PHE A 105 0.88 -11.83 1.27
CA PHE A 105 1.41 -12.66 0.19
C PHE A 105 2.81 -13.22 0.52
N SER A 106 2.97 -13.81 1.71
CA SER A 106 4.16 -14.55 2.05
C SER A 106 4.15 -15.88 1.30
N ASN A 107 4.95 -15.96 0.26
CA ASN A 107 5.39 -17.17 -0.43
C ASN A 107 4.30 -18.10 -0.96
N GLU A 108 3.95 -17.87 -2.20
CA GLU A 108 3.00 -18.70 -2.93
C GLU A 108 3.51 -20.11 -3.23
N LEU A 109 4.84 -20.30 -3.33
CA LEU A 109 5.43 -21.61 -3.67
C LEU A 109 6.40 -22.18 -2.63
N PHE A 110 7.01 -21.34 -1.84
CA PHE A 110 7.98 -21.77 -0.85
C PHE A 110 7.69 -21.05 0.46
N PRO A 111 7.23 -21.75 1.50
CA PRO A 111 7.08 -21.15 2.81
C PRO A 111 8.47 -20.67 3.27
N VAL A 112 8.73 -19.39 3.14
CA VAL A 112 9.78 -18.79 3.96
C VAL A 112 9.19 -18.75 5.36
N LEU A 113 9.95 -19.21 6.34
CA LEU A 113 9.68 -18.94 7.74
C LEU A 113 9.65 -17.41 7.88
N SER A 114 8.51 -16.82 7.55
CA SER A 114 8.31 -15.40 7.77
C SER A 114 8.10 -15.24 9.26
N SER A 115 8.73 -14.23 9.81
CA SER A 115 8.43 -13.71 11.15
C SER A 115 7.00 -13.15 11.16
N ALA A 116 6.03 -13.94 10.73
CA ALA A 116 4.61 -13.62 10.69
C ALA A 116 3.99 -13.41 12.07
N ASP A 117 4.80 -13.57 13.13
CA ASP A 117 4.38 -13.44 14.52
C ASP A 117 4.29 -11.99 15.02
N ILE A 118 4.41 -11.00 14.14
CA ILE A 118 4.33 -9.60 14.52
C ILE A 118 3.18 -8.91 13.77
N MET A 119 1.99 -9.46 13.90
CA MET A 119 0.78 -8.70 13.62
C MET A 119 0.55 -7.69 14.73
N PRO A 120 0.39 -6.39 14.44
CA PRO A 120 -0.06 -5.46 15.46
C PRO A 120 -1.45 -5.89 15.95
N ASP A 121 -1.56 -6.21 17.22
CA ASP A 121 -2.82 -6.56 17.86
C ASP A 121 -3.60 -5.26 18.13
N ASP A 122 -4.10 -4.62 17.06
CA ASP A 122 -4.97 -3.46 17.16
C ASP A 122 -6.38 -3.75 16.61
N ASP A 123 -7.34 -2.95 17.06
CA ASP A 123 -8.75 -3.13 16.69
C ASP A 123 -9.01 -2.99 15.18
N LYS A 124 -8.22 -2.15 14.48
CA LYS A 124 -8.34 -1.99 13.02
C LYS A 124 -7.88 -3.22 12.27
N SER A 125 -6.78 -3.84 12.70
CA SER A 125 -6.26 -5.08 12.11
C SER A 125 -7.29 -6.20 12.23
N ARG A 126 -7.83 -6.41 13.42
CA ARG A 126 -8.89 -7.41 13.65
C ARG A 126 -10.15 -7.14 12.84
N TYR A 127 -10.53 -5.87 12.70
CA TYR A 127 -11.70 -5.49 11.90
C TYR A 127 -11.50 -5.84 10.42
N ILE A 128 -10.34 -5.53 9.83
CA ILE A 128 -10.08 -5.79 8.42
C ILE A 128 -9.98 -7.30 8.16
N GLU A 129 -9.33 -8.07 9.02
CA GLU A 129 -9.27 -9.53 8.89
C GLU A 129 -10.67 -10.16 8.89
N SER A 130 -11.55 -9.71 9.78
CA SER A 130 -12.93 -10.21 9.87
C SER A 130 -13.83 -9.70 8.75
N ASN A 131 -13.44 -8.62 8.04
CA ASN A 131 -14.25 -7.94 7.02
C ASN A 131 -13.49 -7.75 5.69
N LEU A 132 -12.56 -8.65 5.37
CA LEU A 132 -11.70 -8.51 4.17
C LEU A 132 -12.51 -8.27 2.90
N GLY A 133 -13.62 -8.98 2.70
CA GLY A 133 -14.47 -8.79 1.53
C GLY A 133 -15.04 -7.37 1.42
N LYS A 134 -15.42 -6.76 2.55
CA LYS A 134 -15.86 -5.36 2.57
C LYS A 134 -14.72 -4.41 2.27
N PHE A 135 -13.55 -4.67 2.83
CA PHE A 135 -12.36 -3.85 2.56
C PHE A 135 -11.93 -3.89 1.10
N LEU A 136 -12.01 -5.07 0.46
CA LEU A 136 -11.76 -5.22 -0.98
C LEU A 136 -12.75 -4.38 -1.81
N ALA A 137 -14.04 -4.42 -1.48
CA ALA A 137 -15.05 -3.59 -2.16
C ALA A 137 -14.79 -2.08 -1.97
N GLU A 138 -14.33 -1.65 -0.79
CA GLU A 138 -13.93 -0.27 -0.54
C GLU A 138 -12.70 0.14 -1.39
N VAL A 139 -11.75 -0.77 -1.60
CA VAL A 139 -10.59 -0.53 -2.47
C VAL A 139 -11.03 -0.42 -3.94
N ASP A 140 -11.96 -1.25 -4.40
CA ASP A 140 -12.52 -1.18 -5.75
C ASP A 140 -13.21 0.17 -5.98
N GLU A 141 -14.10 0.59 -5.09
CA GLU A 141 -14.80 1.88 -5.17
C GLU A 141 -13.82 3.07 -5.11
N MET A 142 -12.80 2.97 -4.29
CA MET A 142 -11.73 3.96 -4.23
C MET A 142 -11.03 4.11 -5.59
N MET A 143 -10.64 3.01 -6.23
CA MET A 143 -9.98 3.07 -7.55
C MET A 143 -10.89 3.68 -8.61
N HIS A 144 -12.16 3.31 -8.65
CA HIS A 144 -13.15 3.93 -9.54
C HIS A 144 -13.27 5.44 -9.31
N THR A 145 -13.29 5.86 -8.04
CA THR A 145 -13.39 7.28 -7.67
C THR A 145 -12.14 8.05 -8.09
N ILE A 146 -10.94 7.49 -7.84
CA ILE A 146 -9.68 8.12 -8.23
C ILE A 146 -9.62 8.30 -9.75
N LYS A 147 -9.91 7.27 -10.53
CA LYS A 147 -9.90 7.35 -12.00
C LYS A 147 -10.87 8.40 -12.52
N ARG A 148 -12.09 8.44 -11.97
CA ARG A 148 -13.11 9.42 -12.37
C ARG A 148 -12.72 10.85 -12.02
N THR A 149 -12.06 11.06 -10.87
CA THR A 149 -11.78 12.41 -10.34
C THR A 149 -10.45 12.98 -10.84
N CYS A 150 -9.41 12.14 -10.88
CA CYS A 150 -8.05 12.55 -11.23
C CYS A 150 -7.70 12.30 -12.70
N GLY A 151 -8.53 11.53 -13.44
CA GLY A 151 -8.25 11.12 -14.81
C GLY A 151 -7.10 10.13 -14.93
N GLU A 152 -6.55 9.99 -16.12
CA GLU A 152 -5.46 9.05 -16.44
C GLU A 152 -4.09 9.73 -16.36
N THR A 153 -3.68 10.13 -15.14
CA THR A 153 -2.32 10.64 -14.93
C THR A 153 -1.32 9.48 -14.76
N PRO A 154 -0.01 9.73 -14.95
CA PRO A 154 1.01 8.72 -14.70
C PRO A 154 0.93 8.10 -13.29
N GLU A 155 0.62 8.92 -12.29
CA GLU A 155 0.48 8.48 -10.89
C GLU A 155 -0.75 7.60 -10.68
N VAL A 156 -1.86 7.90 -11.37
CA VAL A 156 -3.07 7.06 -11.34
C VAL A 156 -2.83 5.74 -12.05
N ARG A 157 -2.11 5.73 -13.17
CA ARG A 157 -1.72 4.49 -13.87
C ARG A 157 -0.82 3.61 -13.02
N ASP A 158 0.17 4.18 -12.35
CA ASP A 158 1.03 3.44 -11.41
C ASP A 158 0.21 2.82 -10.27
N LEU A 159 -0.72 3.60 -9.70
CA LEU A 159 -1.63 3.12 -8.67
C LEU A 159 -2.54 1.98 -9.18
N GLU A 160 -3.06 2.10 -10.41
CA GLU A 160 -3.89 1.07 -11.03
C GLU A 160 -3.11 -0.21 -11.29
N MET A 161 -1.89 -0.13 -11.80
CA MET A 161 -1.02 -1.30 -11.99
C MET A 161 -0.77 -2.04 -10.67
N ASN A 162 -0.51 -1.30 -9.58
CA ASN A 162 -0.37 -1.90 -8.26
C ASN A 162 -1.68 -2.56 -7.78
N TYR A 163 -2.81 -1.90 -7.97
CA TYR A 163 -4.13 -2.45 -7.66
C TYR A 163 -4.41 -3.74 -8.44
N LEU A 164 -4.19 -3.74 -9.76
CA LEU A 164 -4.39 -4.93 -10.62
C LEU A 164 -3.51 -6.10 -10.17
N HIS A 165 -2.26 -5.83 -9.79
CA HIS A 165 -1.36 -6.84 -9.26
C HIS A 165 -1.88 -7.46 -7.95
N LEU A 166 -2.27 -6.63 -6.98
CA LEU A 166 -2.75 -7.11 -5.68
C LEU A 166 -4.06 -7.90 -5.82
N MET A 167 -5.02 -7.37 -6.59
CA MET A 167 -6.30 -8.02 -6.81
C MET A 167 -6.17 -9.29 -7.65
N GLY A 168 -5.32 -9.27 -8.68
CA GLY A 168 -5.04 -10.44 -9.51
C GLY A 168 -4.48 -11.60 -8.68
N ARG A 169 -3.49 -11.34 -7.85
CA ARG A 169 -2.92 -12.32 -6.92
C ARG A 169 -3.95 -12.84 -5.92
N HIS A 170 -4.75 -11.94 -5.35
CA HIS A 170 -5.79 -12.33 -4.40
C HIS A 170 -6.80 -13.29 -5.06
N TYR A 171 -7.34 -12.93 -6.22
CA TYR A 171 -8.33 -13.75 -6.92
C TYR A 171 -7.76 -15.12 -7.35
N ILE A 172 -6.52 -15.18 -7.83
CA ILE A 172 -5.86 -16.47 -8.13
C ILE A 172 -5.76 -17.32 -6.85
N ARG A 173 -5.35 -16.72 -5.73
CA ARG A 173 -5.18 -17.46 -4.46
C ARG A 173 -6.49 -18.03 -3.91
N VAL A 174 -7.60 -17.32 -4.08
CA VAL A 174 -8.93 -17.79 -3.60
C VAL A 174 -9.66 -18.66 -4.62
N GLY A 175 -9.05 -18.95 -5.78
CA GLY A 175 -9.61 -19.82 -6.81
C GLY A 175 -10.54 -19.12 -7.83
N GLU A 176 -10.68 -17.78 -7.75
CA GLU A 176 -11.41 -16.99 -8.75
C GLU A 176 -10.51 -16.70 -9.98
N TYR A 177 -10.07 -17.76 -10.63
CA TYR A 177 -9.00 -17.72 -11.66
C TYR A 177 -9.30 -16.77 -12.81
N GLU A 178 -10.52 -16.76 -13.33
CA GLU A 178 -10.89 -15.89 -14.46
C GLU A 178 -10.68 -14.41 -14.14
N LYS A 179 -11.09 -13.97 -12.95
CA LYS A 179 -10.90 -12.59 -12.50
C LYS A 179 -9.42 -12.30 -12.26
N GLY A 180 -8.75 -13.22 -11.60
CA GLY A 180 -7.34 -13.07 -11.26
C GLY A 180 -6.46 -12.95 -12.49
N VAL A 181 -6.59 -13.88 -13.44
CA VAL A 181 -5.86 -13.88 -14.71
C VAL A 181 -6.16 -12.63 -15.52
N ARG A 182 -7.44 -12.21 -15.62
CA ARG A 182 -7.81 -10.98 -16.32
C ARG A 182 -7.09 -9.76 -15.75
N ASN A 183 -7.04 -9.61 -14.43
CA ASN A 183 -6.35 -8.50 -13.78
C ASN A 183 -4.83 -8.53 -14.06
N ILE A 184 -4.20 -9.72 -14.01
CA ILE A 184 -2.76 -9.84 -14.29
C ILE A 184 -2.44 -9.59 -15.77
N LEU A 185 -3.26 -10.04 -16.70
CA LEU A 185 -3.06 -9.74 -18.12
C LEU A 185 -3.25 -8.24 -18.40
N SER A 186 -4.26 -7.59 -17.80
CA SER A 186 -4.44 -6.14 -17.89
C SER A 186 -3.25 -5.36 -17.29
N LEU A 187 -2.68 -5.85 -16.18
CA LEU A 187 -1.43 -5.29 -15.63
C LEU A 187 -0.29 -5.37 -16.64
N ILE A 188 -0.06 -6.54 -17.26
CA ILE A 188 1.03 -6.73 -18.23
C ILE A 188 0.84 -5.79 -19.42
N GLU A 189 -0.37 -5.68 -19.95
CA GLU A 189 -0.71 -4.80 -21.06
C GLU A 189 -0.44 -3.33 -20.72
N GLN A 190 -0.96 -2.82 -19.63
CA GLN A 190 -0.75 -1.44 -19.20
C GLN A 190 0.74 -1.16 -18.91
N ALA A 191 1.45 -2.09 -18.28
CA ALA A 191 2.87 -1.97 -18.02
C ALA A 191 3.70 -1.93 -19.31
N ALA A 192 3.31 -2.70 -20.33
CA ALA A 192 3.96 -2.69 -21.64
C ALA A 192 3.77 -1.35 -22.36
N GLU A 193 2.55 -0.77 -22.32
CA GLU A 193 2.25 0.55 -22.91
C GLU A 193 3.15 1.67 -22.36
N VAL A 194 3.43 1.63 -21.06
CA VAL A 194 4.27 2.64 -20.39
C VAL A 194 5.73 2.21 -20.23
N HIS A 195 6.10 1.08 -20.80
CA HIS A 195 7.45 0.48 -20.71
C HIS A 195 7.92 0.26 -19.25
N ASN A 196 7.01 -0.02 -18.32
CA ASN A 196 7.33 -0.34 -16.93
C ASN A 196 7.75 -1.81 -16.78
N ARG A 197 9.06 -2.05 -16.84
CA ARG A 197 9.66 -3.39 -16.81
C ARG A 197 9.39 -4.14 -15.50
N ASP A 198 9.30 -3.41 -14.39
CA ASP A 198 9.06 -4.01 -13.08
C ASP A 198 7.67 -4.64 -13.00
N TYR A 199 6.63 -3.90 -13.37
CA TYR A 199 5.26 -4.44 -13.38
C TYR A 199 5.06 -5.51 -14.45
N MET A 200 5.71 -5.41 -15.62
CA MET A 200 5.71 -6.50 -16.59
C MET A 200 6.25 -7.80 -15.99
N LEU A 201 7.41 -7.72 -15.34
CA LEU A 201 8.04 -8.89 -14.72
C LEU A 201 7.20 -9.45 -13.56
N MET A 202 6.60 -8.57 -12.74
CA MET A 202 5.68 -8.97 -11.68
C MET A 202 4.47 -9.74 -12.25
N GLY A 203 3.90 -9.24 -13.32
CA GLY A 203 2.76 -9.88 -14.00
C GLY A 203 3.13 -11.25 -14.58
N TYR A 204 4.23 -11.37 -15.32
CA TYR A 204 4.69 -12.65 -15.86
C TYR A 204 4.99 -13.67 -14.77
N LYS A 205 5.63 -13.26 -13.67
CA LYS A 205 5.87 -14.15 -12.53
C LYS A 205 4.56 -14.66 -11.93
N GLN A 206 3.54 -13.81 -11.85
CA GLN A 206 2.25 -14.20 -11.32
C GLN A 206 1.54 -15.20 -12.26
N MET A 207 1.66 -15.05 -13.58
CA MET A 207 1.15 -16.03 -14.53
C MET A 207 1.89 -17.37 -14.41
N ILE A 208 3.20 -17.37 -14.26
CA ILE A 208 3.99 -18.57 -13.99
C ILE A 208 3.50 -19.30 -12.74
N TYR A 209 3.23 -18.57 -11.65
CA TYR A 209 2.70 -19.16 -10.39
C TYR A 209 1.30 -19.74 -10.59
N TYR A 210 0.47 -19.07 -11.36
CA TYR A 210 -0.86 -19.58 -11.71
C TYR A 210 -0.75 -20.89 -12.51
N ASP A 211 0.11 -20.94 -13.53
CA ASP A 211 0.31 -22.13 -14.37
C ASP A 211 0.84 -23.33 -13.57
N ILE A 212 1.69 -23.09 -12.57
CA ILE A 212 2.11 -24.12 -11.61
C ILE A 212 0.90 -24.68 -10.86
N GLN A 213 0.01 -23.81 -10.37
CA GLN A 213 -1.16 -24.23 -9.59
C GLN A 213 -2.12 -25.10 -10.41
N ILE A 214 -2.29 -24.80 -11.70
CA ILE A 214 -3.18 -25.55 -12.59
C ILE A 214 -2.48 -26.66 -13.38
N GLY A 215 -1.16 -26.79 -13.26
CA GLY A 215 -0.36 -27.80 -13.97
C GLY A 215 -0.18 -27.53 -15.48
N ASN A 216 -0.28 -26.27 -15.92
CA ASN A 216 -0.13 -25.89 -17.32
C ASN A 216 1.35 -25.60 -17.67
N THR A 217 2.11 -26.65 -17.94
CA THR A 217 3.55 -26.56 -18.21
C THR A 217 3.89 -25.85 -19.52
N GLU A 218 3.01 -25.90 -20.53
CA GLU A 218 3.23 -25.28 -21.83
C GLU A 218 3.17 -23.75 -21.74
N GLU A 219 2.10 -23.19 -21.17
CA GLU A 219 1.97 -21.75 -20.97
C GLU A 219 3.02 -21.22 -19.97
N MET A 220 3.28 -21.98 -18.91
CA MET A 220 4.37 -21.65 -17.97
C MET A 220 5.70 -21.47 -18.69
N LYS A 221 6.04 -22.34 -19.65
CA LYS A 221 7.27 -22.22 -20.44
C LYS A 221 7.30 -20.92 -21.24
N ASN A 222 6.19 -20.55 -21.88
CA ASN A 222 6.08 -19.32 -22.65
C ASN A 222 6.34 -18.08 -21.77
N TYR A 223 5.67 -17.99 -20.62
CA TYR A 223 5.88 -16.88 -19.70
C TYR A 223 7.29 -16.85 -19.10
N LEU A 224 7.90 -18.02 -18.84
CA LEU A 224 9.28 -18.12 -18.37
C LEU A 224 10.28 -17.57 -19.39
N GLU A 225 10.12 -17.89 -20.67
CA GLU A 225 11.01 -17.38 -21.72
C GLU A 225 10.94 -15.85 -21.82
N VAL A 226 9.74 -15.28 -21.82
CA VAL A 226 9.57 -13.83 -21.86
C VAL A 226 10.14 -13.15 -20.59
N ALA A 227 9.84 -13.71 -19.41
CA ALA A 227 10.31 -13.15 -18.15
C ALA A 227 11.84 -13.22 -18.00
N LEU A 228 12.48 -14.30 -18.45
CA LEU A 228 13.94 -14.45 -18.43
C LEU A 228 14.62 -13.44 -19.36
N ASN A 229 14.11 -13.25 -20.57
CA ASN A 229 14.64 -12.25 -21.51
C ASN A 229 14.51 -10.85 -20.91
N LEU A 230 13.36 -10.50 -20.34
CA LEU A 230 13.12 -9.22 -19.69
C LEU A 230 14.07 -8.99 -18.49
N ALA A 231 14.28 -10.01 -17.66
CA ALA A 231 15.18 -9.93 -16.51
C ALA A 231 16.65 -9.78 -16.93
N ASP A 232 17.06 -10.40 -18.04
CA ASP A 232 18.40 -10.27 -18.60
C ASP A 232 18.65 -8.86 -19.17
N GLU A 233 17.72 -8.36 -20.00
CA GLU A 233 17.77 -7.00 -20.55
C GLU A 233 17.90 -5.93 -19.45
N CYS A 234 17.24 -6.13 -18.31
CA CYS A 234 17.23 -5.19 -17.18
C CYS A 234 18.35 -5.44 -16.15
N ASN A 235 19.17 -6.47 -16.30
CA ASN A 235 20.16 -6.90 -15.33
C ASN A 235 19.57 -7.23 -13.93
N TYR A 236 18.39 -7.80 -13.86
CA TYR A 236 17.70 -8.16 -12.63
C TYR A 236 18.19 -9.50 -12.09
N HIS A 237 19.42 -9.56 -11.58
CA HIS A 237 20.09 -10.80 -11.16
C HIS A 237 19.30 -11.64 -10.14
N LYS A 238 18.62 -10.99 -9.17
CA LYS A 238 17.80 -11.68 -8.17
C LYS A 238 16.61 -12.36 -8.84
N GLU A 239 15.91 -11.67 -9.70
CA GLU A 239 14.75 -12.18 -10.42
C GLU A 239 15.16 -13.29 -11.39
N MET A 240 16.28 -13.13 -12.08
CA MET A 240 16.88 -14.17 -12.92
C MET A 240 17.09 -15.48 -12.14
N GLY A 241 17.64 -15.40 -10.93
CA GLY A 241 17.83 -16.59 -10.07
C GLY A 241 16.51 -17.28 -9.70
N ILE A 242 15.45 -16.50 -9.43
CA ILE A 242 14.10 -17.03 -9.16
C ILE A 242 13.54 -17.72 -10.43
N LEU A 243 13.60 -17.06 -11.57
CA LEU A 243 13.06 -17.58 -12.85
C LEU A 243 13.78 -18.85 -13.31
N LEU A 244 15.11 -18.94 -13.13
CA LEU A 244 15.86 -20.15 -13.45
C LEU A 244 15.45 -21.34 -12.57
N ARG A 245 15.15 -21.12 -11.28
CA ARG A 245 14.59 -22.19 -10.42
C ARG A 245 13.21 -22.63 -10.90
N LEU A 246 12.34 -21.69 -11.28
CA LEU A 246 11.02 -21.98 -11.84
C LEU A 246 11.12 -22.74 -13.18
N LYS A 247 12.11 -22.40 -14.01
CA LYS A 247 12.42 -23.15 -15.25
C LYS A 247 12.82 -24.59 -14.95
N GLY A 248 13.67 -24.80 -13.93
CA GLY A 248 14.01 -26.14 -13.46
C GLY A 248 12.78 -26.91 -12.98
N LEU A 249 11.87 -26.27 -12.25
CA LEU A 249 10.60 -26.87 -11.84
C LEU A 249 9.74 -27.28 -13.04
N ASN A 250 9.60 -26.42 -14.05
CA ASN A 250 8.82 -26.71 -15.26
C ASN A 250 9.36 -27.92 -16.03
N MET A 251 10.67 -28.21 -15.95
CA MET A 251 11.28 -29.36 -16.63
C MET A 251 10.96 -30.69 -15.96
N ILE A 252 10.52 -30.70 -14.71
CA ILE A 252 10.22 -31.92 -13.94
C ILE A 252 8.71 -32.13 -13.71
N MET A 253 7.88 -31.15 -14.03
CA MET A 253 6.41 -31.25 -14.03
C MET A 253 5.92 -31.95 -15.31
#